data_fa871607f6255382eafdb4eaffb5f716
#
_entry.id   fa871607f6255382eafdb4eaffb5f716
#
_cell.length_a   1.000
_cell.length_b   1.000
_cell.length_c   1.000
_cell.angle_alpha   90.00
_cell.angle_beta   90.00
_cell.angle_gamma   90.00
#
_symmetry.space_group_name_H-M   'P 1'
#
loop_
_entity.id
_entity.type
_entity.pdbx_description
1 polymer ?
#
loop_
_entity_poly.entity_id
_entity_poly.type
_entity_poly.pdbx_seq_one_letter_code
_entity_poly.pdbx_strand_id
1 'polypeptide(L)'
;TLAASFRRIPFQIAAVTELDLPDTLLDFSTLNMGLVLVTGPTGSGKSTTLAALIKHISATRPVHVITIEDPMEFLFTDGIATISQREVGTDTTGFRAALRNAMRQDPDVIMVGEMRDPETIGTVITAAETGHLVFSTLHTNSAPQTVDRILDSFPSDHQVQIRAQLAQVLKGVVSMKLVQRADGSGRVAALEILKVSPKIAKMIEKGETGEMHEELESSVGYYRMQSMNQSLIALLVNGVITVEEAMEQSPDHEDLSLKLRKMFPKIIEGDEMGTSDFSQISELKEYRRMYEEQEEKAKLRMAERDEQIQQLRLQIQERDETLQQAREQMAQINEERERMQTEYKRLKTEAGDKLGKLNERIKELNQEIASHRGGGAKKSGIFG
;
A
#
# COMPACT_ATOMS: atom_id res chain seq x y z
N THR A 1 14.07 19.02 -47.60
CA THR A 1 13.82 19.96 -46.49
C THR A 1 14.05 19.21 -45.18
N LEU A 2 14.98 19.67 -44.37
CA LEU A 2 15.18 19.15 -43.04
C LEU A 2 14.13 19.81 -42.09
N ALA A 3 13.41 19.01 -41.29
CA ALA A 3 12.50 19.47 -40.26
C ALA A 3 12.95 18.87 -38.92
N ALA A 4 12.83 19.64 -37.84
CA ALA A 4 13.11 19.19 -36.49
C ALA A 4 11.93 19.54 -35.56
N SER A 5 11.58 18.62 -34.67
CA SER A 5 10.61 18.84 -33.59
C SER A 5 11.32 18.76 -32.27
N PHE A 6 11.14 19.76 -31.42
CA PHE A 6 11.77 19.84 -30.09
C PHE A 6 10.68 19.82 -29.03
N ARG A 7 10.83 18.94 -28.02
CA ARG A 7 10.03 18.96 -26.79
C ARG A 7 10.93 19.46 -25.65
N ARG A 8 10.52 20.55 -25.02
CA ARG A 8 11.19 21.03 -23.80
C ARG A 8 10.83 20.13 -22.63
N ILE A 9 11.82 19.58 -21.96
CA ILE A 9 11.64 18.85 -20.69
C ILE A 9 11.67 19.89 -19.55
N PRO A 10 10.60 20.01 -18.72
CA PRO A 10 10.56 20.93 -17.61
C PRO A 10 11.49 20.47 -16.47
N PHE A 11 12.25 21.40 -15.89
CA PHE A 11 13.08 21.13 -14.72
C PHE A 11 12.32 21.22 -13.38
N GLN A 12 11.16 21.88 -13.40
CA GLN A 12 10.33 22.02 -12.20
C GLN A 12 9.11 21.12 -12.32
N ILE A 13 8.97 20.23 -11.35
CA ILE A 13 7.82 19.36 -11.21
C ILE A 13 6.87 20.04 -10.23
N ALA A 14 5.62 20.24 -10.60
CA ALA A 14 4.60 20.81 -9.71
C ALA A 14 4.27 19.84 -8.57
N ALA A 15 3.92 20.36 -7.40
CA ALA A 15 3.40 19.55 -6.30
C ALA A 15 1.95 19.12 -6.58
N VAL A 16 1.47 18.10 -5.88
CA VAL A 16 0.08 17.60 -5.99
C VAL A 16 -0.93 18.73 -5.72
N THR A 17 -0.65 19.58 -4.72
CA THR A 17 -1.47 20.74 -4.37
C THR A 17 -1.43 21.86 -5.41
N GLU A 18 -0.30 22.05 -6.10
CA GLU A 18 -0.16 23.04 -7.19
C GLU A 18 -0.91 22.62 -8.45
N LEU A 19 -1.22 21.33 -8.58
CA LEU A 19 -1.98 20.76 -9.69
C LEU A 19 -3.48 20.66 -9.40
N ASP A 20 -3.98 21.19 -8.28
CA ASP A 20 -5.35 21.04 -7.81
C ASP A 20 -5.81 19.57 -7.72
N LEU A 21 -4.87 18.65 -7.43
CA LEU A 21 -5.18 17.24 -7.28
C LEU A 21 -5.59 16.91 -5.84
N PRO A 22 -6.55 16.00 -5.64
CA PRO A 22 -6.97 15.59 -4.30
C PRO A 22 -5.83 15.01 -3.46
N ASP A 23 -5.74 15.40 -2.19
CA ASP A 23 -4.74 14.88 -1.24
C ASP A 23 -4.81 13.35 -1.07
N THR A 24 -5.96 12.76 -1.40
CA THR A 24 -6.15 11.30 -1.43
C THR A 24 -5.12 10.57 -2.28
N LEU A 25 -4.56 11.23 -3.30
CA LEU A 25 -3.48 10.66 -4.13
C LEU A 25 -2.19 10.47 -3.33
N LEU A 26 -1.94 11.30 -2.33
CA LEU A 26 -0.76 11.20 -1.47
C LEU A 26 -0.77 9.91 -0.63
N ASP A 27 -1.95 9.34 -0.36
CA ASP A 27 -2.06 8.07 0.36
C ASP A 27 -1.33 6.94 -0.39
N PHE A 28 -1.31 6.98 -1.72
CA PHE A 28 -0.57 6.01 -2.53
C PHE A 28 0.95 6.15 -2.39
N SER A 29 1.45 7.34 -2.11
CA SER A 29 2.87 7.59 -1.90
C SER A 29 3.41 7.04 -0.58
N THR A 30 2.53 6.75 0.39
CA THR A 30 2.88 6.21 1.71
C THR A 30 2.95 4.69 1.74
N LEU A 31 2.49 4.01 0.68
CA LEU A 31 2.50 2.56 0.59
C LEU A 31 3.95 2.03 0.54
N ASN A 32 4.15 0.86 1.12
CA ASN A 32 5.45 0.19 1.05
C ASN A 32 5.57 -0.76 -0.14
N MET A 33 4.45 -1.33 -0.60
CA MET A 33 4.43 -2.28 -1.71
C MET A 33 3.07 -2.34 -2.38
N GLY A 34 3.05 -2.82 -3.62
CA GLY A 34 1.85 -3.03 -4.41
C GLY A 34 1.88 -2.23 -5.71
N LEU A 35 0.80 -2.28 -6.47
CA LEU A 35 0.66 -1.66 -7.78
C LEU A 35 -0.35 -0.50 -7.71
N VAL A 36 0.04 0.66 -8.18
CA VAL A 36 -0.82 1.83 -8.36
C VAL A 36 -0.81 2.22 -9.84
N LEU A 37 -1.99 2.36 -10.43
CA LEU A 37 -2.15 2.68 -11.85
C LEU A 37 -2.74 4.06 -12.03
N VAL A 38 -2.12 4.86 -12.90
CA VAL A 38 -2.66 6.14 -13.36
C VAL A 38 -3.06 5.99 -14.81
N THR A 39 -4.34 6.16 -15.12
CA THR A 39 -4.92 5.84 -16.42
C THR A 39 -5.65 7.03 -17.04
N GLY A 40 -5.94 6.94 -18.32
CA GLY A 40 -6.61 8.00 -19.07
C GLY A 40 -6.05 8.14 -20.49
N PRO A 41 -6.71 8.91 -21.36
CA PRO A 41 -6.24 9.14 -22.73
C PRO A 41 -4.89 9.87 -22.76
N THR A 42 -4.29 9.93 -23.94
CA THR A 42 -3.07 10.73 -24.16
C THR A 42 -3.36 12.20 -23.84
N GLY A 43 -2.46 12.85 -23.11
CA GLY A 43 -2.61 14.25 -22.72
C GLY A 43 -3.56 14.49 -21.54
N SER A 44 -4.00 13.45 -20.83
CA SER A 44 -4.85 13.58 -19.62
C SER A 44 -4.11 13.98 -18.34
N GLY A 45 -2.77 14.09 -18.38
CA GLY A 45 -1.96 14.50 -17.23
C GLY A 45 -1.31 13.36 -16.43
N LYS A 46 -1.36 12.10 -16.93
CA LYS A 46 -0.80 10.93 -16.22
C LYS A 46 0.66 11.10 -15.78
N SER A 47 1.53 11.45 -16.70
CA SER A 47 2.96 11.63 -16.41
C SER A 47 3.21 12.76 -15.43
N THR A 48 2.45 13.85 -15.53
CA THR A 48 2.51 14.99 -14.60
C THR A 48 2.10 14.57 -13.18
N THR A 49 1.02 13.79 -13.05
CA THR A 49 0.53 13.28 -11.77
C THR A 49 1.54 12.30 -11.15
N LEU A 50 2.06 11.36 -11.94
CA LEU A 50 3.11 10.45 -11.48
C LEU A 50 4.36 11.21 -11.04
N ALA A 51 4.79 12.20 -11.82
CA ALA A 51 5.95 13.02 -11.46
C ALA A 51 5.73 13.75 -10.14
N ALA A 52 4.53 14.30 -9.90
CA ALA A 52 4.18 14.95 -8.63
C ALA A 52 4.22 13.96 -7.44
N LEU A 53 3.72 12.73 -7.62
CA LEU A 53 3.79 11.67 -6.60
C LEU A 53 5.23 11.23 -6.32
N ILE A 54 6.05 11.02 -7.34
CA ILE A 54 7.48 10.68 -7.17
C ILE A 54 8.24 11.82 -6.50
N LYS A 55 7.97 13.10 -6.87
CA LYS A 55 8.52 14.26 -6.17
C LYS A 55 8.15 14.26 -4.69
N HIS A 56 6.90 13.96 -4.35
CA HIS A 56 6.45 13.86 -2.96
C HIS A 56 7.18 12.75 -2.21
N ILE A 57 7.31 11.56 -2.80
CA ILE A 57 8.08 10.44 -2.24
C ILE A 57 9.53 10.85 -2.00
N SER A 58 10.17 11.51 -2.98
CA SER A 58 11.56 11.97 -2.87
C SER A 58 11.78 12.96 -1.74
N ALA A 59 10.79 13.79 -1.46
CA ALA A 59 10.86 14.78 -0.40
C ALA A 59 10.55 14.23 1.01
N THR A 60 9.88 13.07 1.12
CA THR A 60 9.32 12.59 2.40
C THR A 60 9.84 11.25 2.87
N ARG A 61 10.46 10.44 1.99
CA ARG A 61 10.85 9.07 2.29
C ARG A 61 12.32 8.79 1.91
N PRO A 62 13.13 8.17 2.79
CA PRO A 62 14.50 7.74 2.49
C PRO A 62 14.47 6.40 1.73
N VAL A 63 14.14 6.43 0.46
CA VAL A 63 13.95 5.25 -0.40
C VAL A 63 14.73 5.37 -1.70
N HIS A 64 14.98 4.24 -2.37
CA HIS A 64 15.53 4.20 -3.71
C HIS A 64 14.40 4.09 -4.73
N VAL A 65 14.29 5.08 -5.61
CA VAL A 65 13.30 5.14 -6.69
C VAL A 65 13.98 4.85 -8.02
N ILE A 66 13.44 3.93 -8.81
CA ILE A 66 13.88 3.73 -10.20
C ILE A 66 12.73 4.07 -11.14
N THR A 67 12.98 4.94 -12.12
CA THR A 67 12.02 5.20 -13.21
C THR A 67 12.48 4.57 -14.50
N ILE A 68 11.52 4.07 -15.30
CA ILE A 68 11.75 3.51 -16.64
C ILE A 68 10.76 4.17 -17.59
N GLU A 69 11.25 4.95 -18.54
CA GLU A 69 10.44 5.87 -19.34
C GLU A 69 10.77 5.77 -20.85
N ASP A 70 9.82 6.13 -21.71
CA ASP A 70 9.98 6.11 -23.18
C ASP A 70 9.16 7.24 -23.85
N PRO A 71 9.77 8.44 -24.05
CA PRO A 71 10.98 8.97 -23.44
C PRO A 71 10.76 9.58 -22.05
N MET A 72 11.83 10.04 -21.38
CA MET A 72 11.72 10.83 -20.14
C MET A 72 10.96 12.14 -20.38
N GLU A 73 9.91 12.39 -19.59
CA GLU A 73 9.11 13.62 -19.65
C GLU A 73 9.49 14.64 -18.57
N PHE A 74 10.08 14.19 -17.46
CA PHE A 74 10.52 15.02 -16.33
C PHE A 74 11.92 14.59 -15.87
N LEU A 75 12.70 15.54 -15.39
CA LEU A 75 13.97 15.28 -14.73
C LEU A 75 13.78 15.41 -13.22
N PHE A 76 14.04 14.33 -12.51
CA PHE A 76 14.01 14.32 -11.07
C PHE A 76 15.36 14.72 -10.47
N THR A 77 15.30 15.34 -9.31
CA THR A 77 16.47 15.61 -8.47
C THR A 77 16.38 14.79 -7.21
N ASP A 78 17.51 14.28 -6.74
CA ASP A 78 17.58 13.61 -5.44
C ASP A 78 17.10 14.56 -4.32
N GLY A 79 16.33 13.97 -3.41
CA GLY A 79 15.88 14.64 -2.20
C GLY A 79 16.34 13.84 -0.96
N ILE A 80 15.38 13.41 -0.12
CA ILE A 80 15.61 12.40 0.90
C ILE A 80 15.78 11.02 0.23
N ALA A 81 15.04 10.78 -0.87
CA ALA A 81 15.20 9.59 -1.70
C ALA A 81 16.32 9.80 -2.74
N THR A 82 16.92 8.68 -3.18
CA THR A 82 17.78 8.63 -4.37
C THR A 82 16.94 8.19 -5.56
N ILE A 83 17.07 8.88 -6.71
CA ILE A 83 16.29 8.60 -7.92
C ILE A 83 17.20 8.21 -9.08
N SER A 84 16.99 7.03 -9.65
CA SER A 84 17.68 6.53 -10.83
C SER A 84 16.73 6.47 -12.01
N GLN A 85 16.90 7.35 -13.01
CA GLN A 85 16.07 7.37 -14.22
C GLN A 85 16.72 6.57 -15.35
N ARG A 86 15.89 5.86 -16.13
CA ARG A 86 16.30 5.07 -17.30
C ARG A 86 15.38 5.31 -18.46
N GLU A 87 15.95 5.72 -19.58
CA GLU A 87 15.25 5.93 -20.83
C GLU A 87 15.40 4.72 -21.76
N VAL A 88 14.28 4.24 -22.28
CA VAL A 88 14.28 3.17 -23.30
C VAL A 88 14.91 3.70 -24.59
N GLY A 89 15.78 2.90 -25.18
CA GLY A 89 16.55 3.27 -26.36
C GLY A 89 17.87 3.97 -26.08
N THR A 90 18.04 4.57 -24.89
CA THR A 90 19.28 5.22 -24.45
C THR A 90 19.99 4.39 -23.38
N ASP A 91 19.33 4.09 -22.29
CA ASP A 91 19.90 3.40 -21.11
C ASP A 91 19.55 1.92 -21.09
N THR A 92 18.50 1.53 -21.78
CA THR A 92 17.98 0.15 -21.81
C THR A 92 17.34 -0.17 -23.16
N THR A 93 17.24 -1.45 -23.47
CA THR A 93 16.65 -1.93 -24.75
C THR A 93 15.12 -2.04 -24.71
N GLY A 94 14.47 -1.88 -23.56
CA GLY A 94 13.03 -1.97 -23.41
C GLY A 94 12.59 -2.06 -21.95
N PHE A 95 11.29 -1.85 -21.71
CA PHE A 95 10.69 -1.85 -20.36
C PHE A 95 10.96 -3.13 -19.58
N ARG A 96 10.75 -4.30 -20.19
CA ARG A 96 10.96 -5.61 -19.57
C ARG A 96 12.41 -5.81 -19.11
N ALA A 97 13.39 -5.49 -19.97
CA ALA A 97 14.80 -5.64 -19.65
C ALA A 97 15.21 -4.70 -18.51
N ALA A 98 14.76 -3.45 -18.57
CA ALA A 98 15.00 -2.45 -17.54
C ALA A 98 14.40 -2.88 -16.19
N LEU A 99 13.14 -3.32 -16.18
CA LEU A 99 12.44 -3.71 -14.95
C LEU A 99 13.08 -4.93 -14.28
N ARG A 100 13.48 -5.95 -15.05
CA ARG A 100 14.23 -7.10 -14.53
C ARG A 100 15.56 -6.72 -13.88
N ASN A 101 16.25 -5.74 -14.46
CA ASN A 101 17.51 -5.23 -13.91
C ASN A 101 17.27 -4.33 -12.71
N ALA A 102 16.21 -3.52 -12.74
CA ALA A 102 15.81 -2.65 -11.63
C ALA A 102 15.55 -3.45 -10.35
N MET A 103 14.79 -4.54 -10.41
CA MET A 103 14.51 -5.42 -9.25
C MET A 103 15.76 -6.02 -8.57
N ARG A 104 16.95 -5.90 -9.19
CA ARG A 104 18.24 -6.37 -8.61
C ARG A 104 19.07 -5.24 -8.03
N GLN A 105 18.54 -4.03 -8.01
CA GLN A 105 19.24 -2.83 -7.54
C GLN A 105 18.69 -2.32 -6.21
N ASP A 106 17.93 -3.18 -5.52
CA ASP A 106 17.30 -2.90 -4.23
C ASP A 106 16.44 -1.62 -4.24
N PRO A 107 15.50 -1.47 -5.19
CA PRO A 107 14.61 -0.34 -5.23
C PRO A 107 13.43 -0.56 -4.27
N ASP A 108 13.00 0.50 -3.60
CA ASP A 108 11.74 0.50 -2.84
C ASP A 108 10.55 0.85 -3.73
N VAL A 109 10.79 1.77 -4.69
CA VAL A 109 9.77 2.30 -5.58
C VAL A 109 10.21 2.19 -7.03
N ILE A 110 9.34 1.69 -7.88
CA ILE A 110 9.59 1.57 -9.32
C ILE A 110 8.48 2.32 -10.07
N MET A 111 8.83 3.23 -10.96
CA MET A 111 7.90 3.83 -11.91
C MET A 111 8.14 3.26 -13.31
N VAL A 112 7.12 2.64 -13.90
CA VAL A 112 7.14 2.15 -15.28
C VAL A 112 6.23 3.05 -16.09
N GLY A 113 6.79 3.77 -17.05
CA GLY A 113 6.10 4.80 -17.82
C GLY A 113 4.77 4.30 -18.40
N GLU A 114 4.76 3.12 -18.99
CA GLU A 114 3.54 2.47 -19.48
C GLU A 114 3.67 0.95 -19.62
N MET A 115 2.52 0.27 -19.56
CA MET A 115 2.41 -1.18 -19.76
C MET A 115 1.64 -1.45 -21.09
N ARG A 116 2.37 -1.82 -22.14
CA ARG A 116 1.76 -2.05 -23.46
C ARG A 116 1.57 -3.53 -23.79
N ASP A 117 2.37 -4.40 -23.21
CA ASP A 117 2.44 -5.81 -23.57
C ASP A 117 2.29 -6.72 -22.34
N PRO A 118 1.82 -7.98 -22.51
CA PRO A 118 1.58 -8.89 -21.39
C PRO A 118 2.86 -9.25 -20.63
N GLU A 119 4.03 -9.22 -21.26
CA GLU A 119 5.28 -9.55 -20.59
C GLU A 119 5.71 -8.44 -19.61
N THR A 120 5.54 -7.18 -20.02
CA THR A 120 5.78 -6.02 -19.15
C THR A 120 4.77 -6.03 -18.00
N ILE A 121 3.47 -6.26 -18.28
CA ILE A 121 2.41 -6.36 -17.25
C ILE A 121 2.74 -7.46 -16.24
N GLY A 122 3.08 -8.66 -16.70
CA GLY A 122 3.44 -9.78 -15.81
C GLY A 122 4.67 -9.48 -14.94
N THR A 123 5.66 -8.76 -15.49
CA THR A 123 6.86 -8.38 -14.73
C THR A 123 6.54 -7.29 -13.69
N VAL A 124 5.65 -6.33 -14.00
CA VAL A 124 5.15 -5.31 -13.06
C VAL A 124 4.39 -5.97 -11.90
N ILE A 125 3.49 -6.91 -12.20
CA ILE A 125 2.76 -7.67 -11.16
C ILE A 125 3.76 -8.39 -10.25
N THR A 126 4.75 -9.09 -10.83
CA THR A 126 5.80 -9.77 -10.07
C THR A 126 6.61 -8.82 -9.19
N ALA A 127 6.99 -7.65 -9.70
CA ALA A 127 7.69 -6.64 -8.90
C ALA A 127 6.85 -6.18 -7.69
N ALA A 128 5.55 -5.95 -7.90
CA ALA A 128 4.63 -5.59 -6.83
C ALA A 128 4.40 -6.72 -5.80
N GLU A 129 4.42 -7.99 -6.22
CA GLU A 129 4.35 -9.17 -5.33
C GLU A 129 5.61 -9.33 -4.49
N THR A 130 6.78 -8.99 -5.04
CA THR A 130 8.08 -9.17 -4.39
C THR A 130 8.50 -8.03 -3.46
N GLY A 131 7.56 -7.13 -3.12
CA GLY A 131 7.75 -6.14 -2.06
C GLY A 131 8.03 -4.72 -2.54
N HIS A 132 7.94 -4.44 -3.84
CA HIS A 132 8.16 -3.09 -4.38
C HIS A 132 6.84 -2.32 -4.51
N LEU A 133 6.89 -1.01 -4.30
CA LEU A 133 5.80 -0.11 -4.70
C LEU A 133 5.98 0.25 -6.17
N VAL A 134 5.04 -0.16 -7.01
CA VAL A 134 5.11 0.06 -8.45
C VAL A 134 4.04 1.04 -8.91
N PHE A 135 4.45 2.09 -9.60
CA PHE A 135 3.57 3.01 -10.31
C PHE A 135 3.66 2.75 -11.81
N SER A 136 2.52 2.73 -12.51
CA SER A 136 2.52 2.60 -13.97
C SER A 136 1.30 3.25 -14.61
N THR A 137 1.27 3.29 -15.95
CA THR A 137 0.15 3.87 -16.69
C THR A 137 -0.48 2.88 -17.67
N LEU A 138 -1.76 3.12 -17.95
CA LEU A 138 -2.54 2.51 -19.02
C LEU A 138 -3.41 3.56 -19.72
N HIS A 139 -3.90 3.24 -20.93
CA HIS A 139 -4.77 4.12 -21.73
C HIS A 139 -6.25 3.69 -21.62
N THR A 140 -6.72 3.49 -20.40
CA THR A 140 -8.11 3.15 -20.08
C THR A 140 -8.81 4.33 -19.40
N ASN A 141 -10.14 4.39 -19.47
CA ASN A 141 -10.92 5.54 -19.02
C ASN A 141 -11.56 5.34 -17.63
N SER A 142 -11.54 4.12 -17.08
CA SER A 142 -12.10 3.81 -15.76
C SER A 142 -11.34 2.67 -15.09
N ALA A 143 -11.52 2.52 -13.79
CA ALA A 143 -10.88 1.48 -12.99
C ALA A 143 -11.36 0.06 -13.38
N PRO A 144 -12.68 -0.21 -13.56
CA PRO A 144 -13.13 -1.51 -14.09
C PRO A 144 -12.50 -1.85 -15.42
N GLN A 145 -12.54 -0.90 -16.39
CA GLN A 145 -11.91 -1.09 -17.70
C GLN A 145 -10.40 -1.35 -17.60
N THR A 146 -9.73 -0.77 -16.61
CA THR A 146 -8.30 -1.00 -16.37
C THR A 146 -8.02 -2.44 -15.97
N VAL A 147 -8.82 -2.98 -15.05
CA VAL A 147 -8.72 -4.38 -14.63
C VAL A 147 -8.97 -5.32 -15.80
N ASP A 148 -10.06 -5.12 -16.54
CA ASP A 148 -10.40 -5.93 -17.72
C ASP A 148 -9.28 -5.88 -18.76
N ARG A 149 -8.74 -4.69 -19.07
CA ARG A 149 -7.65 -4.52 -20.03
C ARG A 149 -6.38 -5.27 -19.66
N ILE A 150 -6.04 -5.32 -18.37
CA ILE A 150 -4.92 -6.11 -17.88
C ILE A 150 -5.19 -7.60 -18.11
N LEU A 151 -6.37 -8.09 -17.74
CA LEU A 151 -6.74 -9.50 -17.87
C LEU A 151 -6.79 -9.94 -19.32
N ASP A 152 -7.38 -9.12 -20.20
CA ASP A 152 -7.52 -9.40 -21.63
C ASP A 152 -6.17 -9.41 -22.37
N SER A 153 -5.12 -8.88 -21.77
CA SER A 153 -3.76 -8.94 -22.33
C SER A 153 -3.17 -10.35 -22.24
N PHE A 154 -3.74 -11.24 -21.42
CA PHE A 154 -3.26 -12.60 -21.22
C PHE A 154 -4.18 -13.64 -21.87
N PRO A 155 -3.63 -14.79 -22.31
CA PRO A 155 -4.42 -15.94 -22.74
C PRO A 155 -5.41 -16.40 -21.65
N SER A 156 -6.56 -16.91 -22.06
CA SER A 156 -7.67 -17.27 -21.15
C SER A 156 -7.30 -18.28 -20.07
N ASP A 157 -6.37 -19.20 -20.34
CA ASP A 157 -5.83 -20.17 -19.40
C ASP A 157 -4.98 -19.55 -18.30
N HIS A 158 -4.38 -18.39 -18.54
CA HIS A 158 -3.58 -17.65 -17.56
C HIS A 158 -4.41 -16.61 -16.77
N GLN A 159 -5.56 -16.19 -17.27
CA GLN A 159 -6.36 -15.11 -16.67
C GLN A 159 -6.75 -15.37 -15.23
N VAL A 160 -7.06 -16.62 -14.85
CA VAL A 160 -7.42 -16.97 -13.46
C VAL A 160 -6.27 -16.70 -12.51
N GLN A 161 -5.06 -17.05 -12.90
CA GLN A 161 -3.85 -16.78 -12.10
C GLN A 161 -3.58 -15.29 -12.00
N ILE A 162 -3.59 -14.58 -13.13
CA ILE A 162 -3.34 -13.12 -13.18
C ILE A 162 -4.38 -12.37 -12.35
N ARG A 163 -5.65 -12.80 -12.36
CA ARG A 163 -6.72 -12.22 -11.57
C ARG A 163 -6.46 -12.32 -10.07
N ALA A 164 -6.04 -13.51 -9.60
CA ALA A 164 -5.67 -13.72 -8.20
C ALA A 164 -4.44 -12.88 -7.79
N GLN A 165 -3.42 -12.81 -8.63
CA GLN A 165 -2.24 -11.98 -8.38
C GLN A 165 -2.59 -10.49 -8.36
N LEU A 166 -3.34 -10.01 -9.36
CA LEU A 166 -3.75 -8.61 -9.44
C LEU A 166 -4.59 -8.19 -8.22
N ALA A 167 -5.51 -9.05 -7.77
CA ALA A 167 -6.32 -8.81 -6.57
C ALA A 167 -5.49 -8.61 -5.30
N GLN A 168 -4.31 -9.22 -5.20
CA GLN A 168 -3.41 -9.10 -4.06
C GLN A 168 -2.54 -7.83 -4.13
N VAL A 169 -2.04 -7.51 -5.34
CA VAL A 169 -1.04 -6.45 -5.48
C VAL A 169 -1.62 -5.09 -5.83
N LEU A 170 -2.78 -5.02 -6.51
CA LEU A 170 -3.38 -3.74 -6.89
C LEU A 170 -3.82 -2.98 -5.64
N LYS A 171 -3.35 -1.74 -5.50
CA LYS A 171 -3.70 -0.85 -4.37
C LYS A 171 -4.64 0.26 -4.78
N GLY A 172 -4.54 0.72 -6.02
CA GLY A 172 -5.44 1.73 -6.54
C GLY A 172 -5.32 1.96 -8.04
N VAL A 173 -6.38 2.54 -8.58
CA VAL A 173 -6.45 3.03 -9.96
C VAL A 173 -6.94 4.46 -9.92
N VAL A 174 -6.21 5.35 -10.59
CA VAL A 174 -6.56 6.75 -10.76
C VAL A 174 -6.80 7.00 -12.25
N SER A 175 -8.08 7.08 -12.64
CA SER A 175 -8.43 7.40 -14.03
C SER A 175 -8.67 8.90 -14.16
N MET A 176 -8.08 9.54 -15.16
CA MET A 176 -8.09 10.99 -15.22
C MET A 176 -8.36 11.56 -16.60
N LYS A 177 -9.02 12.72 -16.62
CA LYS A 177 -9.25 13.59 -17.77
C LYS A 177 -8.88 15.02 -17.40
N LEU A 178 -8.44 15.79 -18.40
CA LEU A 178 -8.28 17.25 -18.25
C LEU A 178 -9.49 17.94 -18.87
N VAL A 179 -10.24 18.69 -18.05
CA VAL A 179 -11.45 19.40 -18.41
C VAL A 179 -11.19 20.91 -18.44
N GLN A 180 -11.93 21.65 -19.27
CA GLN A 180 -11.75 23.09 -19.46
C GLN A 180 -12.21 23.88 -18.24
N ARG A 181 -11.40 24.83 -17.77
CA ARG A 181 -11.84 25.74 -16.70
C ARG A 181 -12.87 26.73 -17.20
N ALA A 182 -13.86 27.08 -16.37
CA ALA A 182 -14.92 28.02 -16.69
C ALA A 182 -14.41 29.46 -16.98
N ASP A 183 -13.29 29.84 -16.39
CA ASP A 183 -12.62 31.14 -16.60
C ASP A 183 -11.73 31.19 -17.85
N GLY A 184 -11.61 30.08 -18.56
CA GLY A 184 -10.72 29.97 -19.75
C GLY A 184 -9.22 29.96 -19.44
N SER A 185 -8.81 29.91 -18.15
CA SER A 185 -7.39 29.96 -17.73
C SER A 185 -6.62 28.67 -18.01
N GLY A 186 -7.26 27.69 -18.66
CA GLY A 186 -6.61 26.40 -18.97
C GLY A 186 -7.47 25.21 -18.59
N ARG A 187 -6.85 24.15 -18.06
CA ARG A 187 -7.54 22.89 -17.75
C ARG A 187 -7.30 22.50 -16.28
N VAL A 188 -8.25 21.74 -15.73
CA VAL A 188 -8.15 21.11 -14.42
C VAL A 188 -8.37 19.61 -14.54
N ALA A 189 -7.82 18.81 -13.64
CA ALA A 189 -7.98 17.36 -13.65
C ALA A 189 -9.32 16.96 -13.02
N ALA A 190 -10.12 16.18 -13.75
CA ALA A 190 -11.21 15.39 -13.20
C ALA A 190 -10.73 13.95 -13.02
N LEU A 191 -10.99 13.35 -11.87
CA LEU A 191 -10.39 12.10 -11.43
C LEU A 191 -11.43 11.10 -10.93
N GLU A 192 -11.37 9.88 -11.45
CA GLU A 192 -11.92 8.71 -10.79
C GLU A 192 -10.81 8.08 -9.93
N ILE A 193 -11.08 7.82 -8.66
CA ILE A 193 -10.12 7.28 -7.71
C ILE A 193 -10.71 6.02 -7.08
N LEU A 194 -10.15 4.87 -7.45
CA LEU A 194 -10.43 3.58 -6.84
C LEU A 194 -9.29 3.20 -5.88
N LYS A 195 -9.62 2.89 -4.63
CA LYS A 195 -8.72 2.19 -3.70
C LYS A 195 -9.18 0.75 -3.55
N VAL A 196 -8.25 -0.19 -3.62
CA VAL A 196 -8.60 -1.61 -3.56
C VAL A 196 -8.89 -2.01 -2.12
N SER A 197 -10.19 -1.97 -1.76
CA SER A 197 -10.72 -2.51 -0.52
C SER A 197 -10.76 -4.06 -0.59
N PRO A 198 -10.90 -4.77 0.55
CA PRO A 198 -11.09 -6.23 0.53
C PRO A 198 -12.26 -6.68 -0.34
N LYS A 199 -13.32 -5.86 -0.47
CA LYS A 199 -14.47 -6.14 -1.33
C LYS A 199 -14.09 -6.00 -2.80
N ILE A 200 -13.41 -4.91 -3.17
CA ILE A 200 -12.89 -4.71 -4.53
C ILE A 200 -11.88 -5.81 -4.92
N ALA A 201 -10.97 -6.18 -4.02
CA ALA A 201 -10.03 -7.29 -4.28
C ALA A 201 -10.78 -8.60 -4.60
N LYS A 202 -11.83 -8.91 -3.86
CA LYS A 202 -12.66 -10.09 -4.10
C LYS A 202 -13.44 -10.03 -5.42
N MET A 203 -13.92 -8.83 -5.81
CA MET A 203 -14.54 -8.62 -7.13
C MET A 203 -13.53 -8.86 -8.26
N ILE A 204 -12.30 -8.37 -8.13
CA ILE A 204 -11.22 -8.63 -9.11
C ILE A 204 -10.94 -10.14 -9.19
N GLU A 205 -10.78 -10.83 -8.06
CA GLU A 205 -10.50 -12.27 -8.01
C GLU A 205 -11.57 -13.08 -8.68
N LYS A 206 -12.85 -12.72 -8.50
CA LYS A 206 -13.99 -13.40 -9.12
C LYS A 206 -14.27 -12.98 -10.56
N GLY A 207 -13.76 -11.85 -11.03
CA GLY A 207 -14.06 -11.26 -12.33
C GLY A 207 -15.40 -10.52 -12.37
N GLU A 208 -15.85 -10.03 -11.23
CA GLU A 208 -17.10 -9.26 -11.07
C GLU A 208 -16.81 -7.74 -11.24
N THR A 209 -16.10 -7.37 -12.31
CA THR A 209 -15.63 -5.99 -12.55
C THR A 209 -16.79 -5.02 -12.79
N GLY A 210 -17.93 -5.50 -13.28
CA GLY A 210 -19.14 -4.69 -13.51
C GLY A 210 -19.71 -4.06 -12.24
N GLU A 211 -19.53 -4.70 -11.06
CA GLU A 211 -20.04 -4.21 -9.78
C GLU A 211 -19.08 -3.21 -9.10
N MET A 212 -17.86 -3.07 -9.62
CA MET A 212 -16.84 -2.20 -9.00
C MET A 212 -17.23 -0.71 -9.00
N HIS A 213 -18.00 -0.27 -9.99
CA HIS A 213 -18.43 1.13 -10.08
C HIS A 213 -19.38 1.51 -8.94
N GLU A 214 -20.36 0.65 -8.62
CA GLU A 214 -21.29 0.87 -7.51
C GLU A 214 -20.55 0.89 -6.16
N GLU A 215 -19.62 -0.03 -5.95
CA GLU A 215 -18.79 -0.04 -4.76
C GLU A 215 -17.92 1.20 -4.63
N LEU A 216 -17.34 1.67 -5.73
CA LEU A 216 -16.52 2.88 -5.78
C LEU A 216 -17.37 4.11 -5.34
N GLU A 217 -18.57 4.25 -5.86
CA GLU A 217 -19.47 5.37 -5.54
C GLU A 217 -19.99 5.33 -4.10
N SER A 218 -20.23 4.15 -3.54
CA SER A 218 -20.71 3.98 -2.16
C SER A 218 -19.60 4.16 -1.11
N SER A 219 -18.34 4.04 -1.50
CA SER A 219 -17.18 4.03 -0.59
C SER A 219 -16.47 5.38 -0.43
N VAL A 220 -17.14 6.50 -0.75
CA VAL A 220 -16.60 7.86 -0.66
C VAL A 220 -16.17 8.21 0.77
N GLY A 221 -16.99 7.92 1.78
CA GLY A 221 -16.78 8.39 3.13
C GLY A 221 -15.60 7.72 3.84
N TYR A 222 -15.41 6.42 3.67
CA TYR A 222 -14.38 5.66 4.38
C TYR A 222 -13.08 5.53 3.60
N TYR A 223 -13.16 5.13 2.34
CA TYR A 223 -11.98 4.91 1.51
C TYR A 223 -11.55 6.15 0.73
N ARG A 224 -12.35 7.22 0.75
CA ARG A 224 -12.12 8.45 -0.04
C ARG A 224 -12.00 8.13 -1.54
N MET A 225 -12.81 7.16 -2.01
CA MET A 225 -12.99 6.88 -3.42
C MET A 225 -13.92 7.90 -4.05
N GLN A 226 -13.80 8.10 -5.35
CA GLN A 226 -14.74 8.94 -6.10
C GLN A 226 -14.88 8.48 -7.54
N SER A 227 -16.10 8.54 -8.09
CA SER A 227 -16.33 8.34 -9.52
C SER A 227 -15.98 9.57 -10.33
N MET A 228 -15.84 9.41 -11.66
CA MET A 228 -15.61 10.54 -12.56
C MET A 228 -16.73 11.56 -12.45
N ASN A 229 -18.01 11.13 -12.41
CA ASN A 229 -19.16 12.02 -12.24
C ASN A 229 -19.14 12.77 -10.91
N GLN A 230 -18.75 12.12 -9.82
CA GLN A 230 -18.59 12.80 -8.53
C GLN A 230 -17.49 13.87 -8.58
N SER A 231 -16.38 13.61 -9.26
CA SER A 231 -15.31 14.59 -9.48
C SER A 231 -15.80 15.78 -10.30
N LEU A 232 -16.53 15.53 -11.40
CA LEU A 232 -17.11 16.59 -12.24
C LEU A 232 -18.10 17.43 -11.47
N ILE A 233 -18.95 16.82 -10.64
CA ILE A 233 -19.89 17.55 -9.75
C ILE A 233 -19.12 18.42 -8.77
N ALA A 234 -18.05 17.91 -8.15
CA ALA A 234 -17.25 18.70 -7.21
C ALA A 234 -16.61 19.92 -7.89
N LEU A 235 -16.07 19.76 -9.09
CA LEU A 235 -15.52 20.88 -9.88
C LEU A 235 -16.60 21.89 -10.28
N LEU A 236 -17.78 21.42 -10.67
CA LEU A 236 -18.92 22.26 -11.01
C LEU A 236 -19.42 23.06 -9.82
N VAL A 237 -19.64 22.42 -8.67
CA VAL A 237 -20.11 23.09 -7.43
C VAL A 237 -19.12 24.15 -6.96
N ASN A 238 -17.83 23.90 -7.16
CA ASN A 238 -16.78 24.89 -6.86
C ASN A 238 -16.64 25.99 -7.92
N GLY A 239 -17.46 25.97 -8.98
CA GLY A 239 -17.40 26.93 -10.06
C GLY A 239 -16.14 26.87 -10.92
N VAL A 240 -15.42 25.76 -10.86
CA VAL A 240 -14.18 25.55 -11.62
C VAL A 240 -14.45 25.20 -13.08
N ILE A 241 -15.54 24.48 -13.35
CA ILE A 241 -15.99 24.11 -14.70
C ILE A 241 -17.44 24.52 -14.91
N THR A 242 -17.90 24.58 -16.16
CA THR A 242 -19.31 24.83 -16.50
C THR A 242 -20.14 23.55 -16.51
N VAL A 243 -21.47 23.66 -16.53
CA VAL A 243 -22.39 22.52 -16.67
C VAL A 243 -22.17 21.81 -18.00
N GLU A 244 -22.01 22.58 -19.07
CA GLU A 244 -21.78 22.05 -20.41
C GLU A 244 -20.52 21.20 -20.47
N GLU A 245 -19.41 21.70 -19.88
CA GLU A 245 -18.15 20.96 -19.81
C GLU A 245 -18.32 19.69 -18.98
N ALA A 246 -19.00 19.78 -17.80
CA ALA A 246 -19.26 18.60 -16.97
C ALA A 246 -20.07 17.54 -17.71
N MET A 247 -21.09 17.95 -18.46
CA MET A 247 -21.92 17.05 -19.27
C MET A 247 -21.11 16.45 -20.42
N GLU A 248 -20.33 17.22 -21.14
CA GLU A 248 -19.52 16.73 -22.29
C GLU A 248 -18.46 15.69 -21.84
N GLN A 249 -17.86 15.88 -20.68
CA GLN A 249 -16.80 15.01 -20.15
C GLN A 249 -17.30 13.82 -19.36
N SER A 250 -18.57 13.79 -18.99
CA SER A 250 -19.19 12.70 -18.24
C SER A 250 -19.11 11.37 -18.99
N PRO A 251 -18.71 10.27 -18.36
CA PRO A 251 -18.81 8.94 -18.95
C PRO A 251 -20.25 8.41 -19.00
N ASP A 252 -21.14 8.93 -18.14
CA ASP A 252 -22.55 8.59 -18.06
C ASP A 252 -23.36 9.87 -17.82
N HIS A 253 -23.93 10.42 -18.90
CA HIS A 253 -24.71 11.65 -18.89
C HIS A 253 -26.03 11.51 -18.11
N GLU A 254 -26.67 10.32 -18.12
CA GLU A 254 -27.91 10.08 -17.40
C GLU A 254 -27.68 10.08 -15.90
N ASP A 255 -26.64 9.36 -15.44
CA ASP A 255 -26.23 9.34 -14.04
C ASP A 255 -25.87 10.75 -13.54
N LEU A 256 -25.04 11.50 -14.31
CA LEU A 256 -24.67 12.87 -13.97
C LEU A 256 -25.93 13.75 -13.85
N SER A 257 -26.84 13.69 -14.83
CA SER A 257 -28.10 14.47 -14.80
C SER A 257 -28.97 14.11 -13.61
N LEU A 258 -29.09 12.82 -13.27
CA LEU A 258 -29.85 12.38 -12.10
C LEU A 258 -29.23 12.87 -10.79
N LYS A 259 -27.91 12.83 -10.65
CA LYS A 259 -27.20 13.35 -9.49
C LYS A 259 -27.36 14.87 -9.36
N LEU A 260 -27.22 15.61 -10.47
CA LEU A 260 -27.44 17.05 -10.48
C LEU A 260 -28.87 17.40 -10.12
N ARG A 261 -29.90 16.71 -10.64
CA ARG A 261 -31.32 16.93 -10.27
C ARG A 261 -31.59 16.66 -8.80
N LYS A 262 -30.97 15.64 -8.22
CA LYS A 262 -31.10 15.32 -6.79
C LYS A 262 -30.45 16.39 -5.90
N MET A 263 -29.31 16.92 -6.32
CA MET A 263 -28.55 17.92 -5.55
C MET A 263 -29.08 19.33 -5.77
N PHE A 264 -29.59 19.62 -6.96
CA PHE A 264 -30.02 20.96 -7.39
C PHE A 264 -31.40 20.91 -8.09
N PRO A 265 -32.46 20.54 -7.38
CA PRO A 265 -33.79 20.30 -7.99
C PRO A 265 -34.36 21.50 -8.76
N LYS A 266 -33.91 22.72 -8.44
CA LYS A 266 -34.40 23.97 -9.09
C LYS A 266 -33.60 24.38 -10.34
N ILE A 267 -32.42 23.80 -10.60
CA ILE A 267 -31.57 24.23 -11.73
C ILE A 267 -32.02 23.63 -13.06
N ILE A 268 -32.80 22.54 -13.05
CA ILE A 268 -33.07 21.73 -14.25
C ILE A 268 -34.55 21.68 -14.63
N GLU A 269 -35.44 22.32 -13.88
CA GLU A 269 -36.90 22.38 -14.21
C GLU A 269 -37.30 23.48 -15.22
N GLY A 270 -36.35 24.26 -15.76
CA GLY A 270 -36.61 25.24 -16.81
C GLY A 270 -36.19 24.76 -18.18
N ASP A 271 -37.14 24.63 -19.11
CA ASP A 271 -36.89 24.64 -20.53
C ASP A 271 -36.02 25.85 -20.90
N GLU A 272 -34.99 25.59 -21.76
CA GLU A 272 -34.05 26.58 -22.28
C GLU A 272 -33.07 27.18 -21.23
N MET A 273 -31.86 26.68 -21.22
CA MET A 273 -30.72 27.35 -20.62
C MET A 273 -30.40 28.64 -21.35
N GLY A 274 -31.22 29.64 -21.08
CA GLY A 274 -31.02 31.04 -21.47
C GLY A 274 -30.41 31.78 -20.29
N THR A 275 -29.14 32.14 -20.43
CA THR A 275 -28.45 33.28 -19.81
C THR A 275 -28.73 33.60 -18.35
N SER A 276 -27.79 33.23 -17.47
CA SER A 276 -27.37 33.97 -16.27
C SER A 276 -28.45 34.60 -15.39
N ASP A 277 -29.20 33.80 -14.64
CA ASP A 277 -29.90 34.32 -13.49
C ASP A 277 -29.00 34.23 -12.24
N PHE A 278 -28.50 35.36 -11.78
CA PHE A 278 -27.61 35.51 -10.62
C PHE A 278 -28.26 35.03 -9.31
N SER A 279 -29.57 34.84 -9.26
CA SER A 279 -30.31 34.27 -8.12
C SER A 279 -29.97 32.81 -7.90
N GLN A 280 -29.72 32.05 -8.98
CA GLN A 280 -29.33 30.63 -8.93
C GLN A 280 -27.91 30.44 -8.38
N ILE A 281 -27.01 31.40 -8.65
CA ILE A 281 -25.63 31.39 -8.07
C ILE A 281 -25.70 31.65 -6.55
N SER A 282 -26.70 32.39 -6.07
CA SER A 282 -26.88 32.62 -4.63
C SER A 282 -27.32 31.34 -3.89
N GLU A 283 -28.22 30.54 -4.50
CA GLU A 283 -28.60 29.23 -3.94
C GLU A 283 -27.43 28.23 -4.00
N LEU A 284 -26.64 28.22 -5.07
CA LEU A 284 -25.39 27.45 -5.16
C LEU A 284 -24.38 27.84 -4.07
N LYS A 285 -24.27 29.12 -3.71
CA LYS A 285 -23.42 29.58 -2.61
C LYS A 285 -23.90 29.07 -1.25
N GLU A 286 -25.22 28.97 -1.05
CA GLU A 286 -25.79 28.46 0.21
C GLU A 286 -25.60 26.94 0.34
N TYR A 287 -25.78 26.17 -0.75
CA TYR A 287 -25.48 24.77 -0.80
C TYR A 287 -23.96 24.50 -0.64
N ARG A 288 -23.11 25.35 -1.23
CA ARG A 288 -21.65 25.30 -1.05
C ARG A 288 -21.29 25.50 0.42
N ARG A 289 -21.89 26.50 1.09
CA ARG A 289 -21.65 26.73 2.52
C ARG A 289 -22.11 25.57 3.38
N MET A 290 -23.24 24.94 3.08
CA MET A 290 -23.70 23.73 3.78
C MET A 290 -22.77 22.55 3.55
N TYR A 291 -22.21 22.41 2.34
CA TYR A 291 -21.25 21.35 2.02
C TYR A 291 -19.90 21.57 2.71
N GLU A 292 -19.40 22.80 2.70
CA GLU A 292 -18.19 23.20 3.43
C GLU A 292 -18.35 22.98 4.94
N GLU A 293 -19.50 23.29 5.52
CA GLU A 293 -19.81 23.01 6.93
C GLU A 293 -19.88 21.49 7.23
N GLN A 294 -20.38 20.68 6.31
CA GLN A 294 -20.37 19.22 6.45
C GLN A 294 -18.97 18.65 6.28
N GLU A 295 -18.18 19.19 5.37
CA GLU A 295 -16.79 18.80 5.16
C GLU A 295 -15.91 19.17 6.37
N GLU A 296 -16.09 20.35 6.96
CA GLU A 296 -15.42 20.72 8.20
C GLU A 296 -15.79 19.80 9.36
N LYS A 297 -17.09 19.48 9.51
CA LYS A 297 -17.54 18.52 10.52
C LYS A 297 -16.99 17.12 10.28
N ALA A 298 -16.84 16.72 9.02
CA ALA A 298 -16.21 15.45 8.65
C ALA A 298 -14.70 15.47 8.96
N LYS A 299 -13.99 16.55 8.63
CA LYS A 299 -12.57 16.75 8.98
C LYS A 299 -12.35 16.74 10.50
N LEU A 300 -13.23 17.39 11.25
CA LEU A 300 -13.13 17.38 12.72
C LEU A 300 -13.30 15.98 13.29
N ARG A 301 -14.27 15.20 12.81
CA ARG A 301 -14.46 13.80 13.22
C ARG A 301 -13.29 12.89 12.81
N MET A 302 -12.64 13.19 11.67
CA MET A 302 -11.44 12.46 11.27
C MET A 302 -10.26 12.81 12.16
N ALA A 303 -10.06 14.08 12.50
CA ALA A 303 -9.02 14.49 13.44
C ALA A 303 -9.19 13.86 14.83
N GLU A 304 -10.42 13.80 15.36
CA GLU A 304 -10.72 13.10 16.62
C GLU A 304 -10.40 11.60 16.54
N ARG A 305 -10.69 10.96 15.41
CA ARG A 305 -10.36 9.54 15.18
C ARG A 305 -8.86 9.32 15.05
N ASP A 306 -8.15 10.20 14.36
CA ASP A 306 -6.70 10.12 14.22
C ASP A 306 -6.01 10.28 15.58
N GLU A 307 -6.52 11.16 16.43
CA GLU A 307 -6.04 11.30 17.81
C GLU A 307 -6.30 10.02 18.63
N GLN A 308 -7.48 9.41 18.51
CA GLN A 308 -7.79 8.12 19.14
C GLN A 308 -6.88 6.99 18.63
N ILE A 309 -6.60 6.96 17.32
CA ILE A 309 -5.67 6.00 16.72
C ILE A 309 -4.25 6.19 17.26
N GLN A 310 -3.80 7.43 17.41
CA GLN A 310 -2.49 7.71 18.00
C GLN A 310 -2.41 7.28 19.47
N GLN A 311 -3.45 7.55 20.26
CA GLN A 311 -3.51 7.10 21.64
C GLN A 311 -3.48 5.56 21.76
N LEU A 312 -4.23 4.86 20.90
CA LEU A 312 -4.22 3.40 20.86
C LEU A 312 -2.85 2.84 20.42
N ARG A 313 -2.17 3.49 19.50
CA ARG A 313 -0.80 3.10 19.09
C ARG A 313 0.20 3.24 20.22
N LEU A 314 0.13 4.32 20.98
CA LEU A 314 0.96 4.50 22.18
C LEU A 314 0.71 3.41 23.23
N GLN A 315 -0.56 3.08 23.48
CA GLN A 315 -0.91 1.99 24.41
C GLN A 315 -0.42 0.61 23.94
N ILE A 316 -0.45 0.36 22.63
CA ILE A 316 0.11 -0.87 22.04
C ILE A 316 1.62 -0.90 22.26
N GLN A 317 2.32 0.20 22.00
CA GLN A 317 3.76 0.29 22.19
C GLN A 317 4.17 0.05 23.66
N GLU A 318 3.48 0.67 24.62
CA GLU A 318 3.71 0.44 26.05
C GLU A 318 3.49 -1.04 26.46
N ARG A 319 2.46 -1.67 25.89
CA ARG A 319 2.20 -3.10 26.13
C ARG A 319 3.26 -3.99 25.50
N ASP A 320 3.74 -3.66 24.30
CA ASP A 320 4.80 -4.42 23.65
C ASP A 320 6.12 -4.32 24.43
N GLU A 321 6.48 -3.14 24.93
CA GLU A 321 7.64 -2.95 25.82
C GLU A 321 7.50 -3.78 27.13
N THR A 322 6.31 -3.78 27.73
CA THR A 322 6.03 -4.59 28.93
C THR A 322 6.13 -6.08 28.64
N LEU A 323 5.61 -6.53 27.50
CA LEU A 323 5.71 -7.91 27.03
C LEU A 323 7.15 -8.32 26.77
N GLN A 324 7.96 -7.44 26.21
CA GLN A 324 9.37 -7.70 25.96
C GLN A 324 10.16 -7.84 27.27
N GLN A 325 9.93 -6.96 28.24
CA GLN A 325 10.51 -7.07 29.57
C GLN A 325 10.12 -8.38 30.28
N ALA A 326 8.83 -8.77 30.20
CA ALA A 326 8.38 -10.04 30.76
C ALA A 326 9.03 -11.26 30.07
N ARG A 327 9.25 -11.22 28.78
CA ARG A 327 9.98 -12.27 28.03
C ARG A 327 11.44 -12.37 28.45
N GLU A 328 12.11 -11.25 28.67
CA GLU A 328 13.50 -11.20 29.14
C GLU A 328 13.61 -11.78 30.57
N GLN A 329 12.68 -11.42 31.47
CA GLN A 329 12.61 -11.99 32.80
C GLN A 329 12.36 -13.51 32.80
N MET A 330 11.45 -13.97 31.92
CA MET A 330 11.21 -15.42 31.76
C MET A 330 12.44 -16.15 31.20
N ALA A 331 13.19 -15.53 30.30
CA ALA A 331 14.43 -16.12 29.78
C ALA A 331 15.48 -16.25 30.89
N GLN A 332 15.65 -15.24 31.75
CA GLN A 332 16.55 -15.27 32.91
C GLN A 332 16.16 -16.36 33.90
N ILE A 333 14.88 -16.44 34.26
CA ILE A 333 14.36 -17.48 35.20
C ILE A 333 14.58 -18.89 34.59
N ASN A 334 14.40 -19.08 33.31
CA ASN A 334 14.65 -20.36 32.66
C ASN A 334 16.14 -20.73 32.70
N GLU A 335 17.03 -19.77 32.46
CA GLU A 335 18.48 -19.99 32.55
C GLU A 335 18.91 -20.36 33.96
N GLU A 336 18.40 -19.66 34.99
CA GLU A 336 18.65 -20.00 36.37
C GLU A 336 18.11 -21.40 36.73
N ARG A 337 16.94 -21.76 36.25
CA ARG A 337 16.34 -23.08 36.43
C ARG A 337 17.21 -24.19 35.82
N GLU A 338 17.74 -23.95 34.62
CA GLU A 338 18.65 -24.92 33.97
C GLU A 338 19.98 -25.05 34.73
N ARG A 339 20.53 -23.95 35.25
CA ARG A 339 21.73 -23.98 36.10
C ARG A 339 21.48 -24.79 37.37
N MET A 340 20.37 -24.52 38.05
CA MET A 340 20.00 -25.26 39.27
C MET A 340 19.74 -26.74 38.99
N GLN A 341 19.10 -27.08 37.85
CA GLN A 341 18.91 -28.49 37.48
C GLN A 341 20.26 -29.21 37.20
N THR A 342 21.18 -28.50 36.58
CA THR A 342 22.52 -29.05 36.28
C THR A 342 23.31 -29.29 37.57
N GLU A 343 23.25 -28.32 38.49
CA GLU A 343 23.90 -28.43 39.80
C GLU A 343 23.27 -29.55 40.67
N TYR A 344 21.92 -29.63 40.68
CA TYR A 344 21.22 -30.73 41.31
C TYR A 344 21.62 -32.11 40.77
N LYS A 345 21.74 -32.27 39.47
CA LYS A 345 22.23 -33.53 38.86
C LYS A 345 23.65 -33.84 39.30
N ARG A 346 24.55 -32.84 39.31
CA ARG A 346 25.94 -33.00 39.77
C ARG A 346 26.00 -33.44 41.25
N LEU A 347 25.30 -32.76 42.14
CA LEU A 347 25.23 -33.10 43.56
C LEU A 347 24.63 -34.49 43.77
N LYS A 348 23.64 -34.90 43.02
CA LYS A 348 23.02 -36.22 43.08
C LYS A 348 24.04 -37.32 42.65
N THR A 349 24.86 -37.05 41.61
CA THR A 349 25.90 -37.97 41.17
C THR A 349 27.01 -38.08 42.20
N GLU A 350 27.51 -36.95 42.74
CA GLU A 350 28.51 -36.91 43.80
C GLU A 350 28.04 -37.63 45.08
N ALA A 351 26.77 -37.46 45.48
CA ALA A 351 26.17 -38.16 46.62
C ALA A 351 26.08 -39.69 46.34
N GLY A 352 25.69 -40.06 45.11
CA GLY A 352 25.68 -41.48 44.70
C GLY A 352 27.05 -42.12 44.74
N ASP A 353 28.09 -41.44 44.26
CA ASP A 353 29.49 -41.93 44.30
C ASP A 353 30.01 -42.07 45.75
N LYS A 354 29.68 -41.10 46.63
CA LYS A 354 30.03 -41.18 48.07
C LYS A 354 29.32 -42.33 48.73
N LEU A 355 28.03 -42.54 48.48
CA LEU A 355 27.28 -43.69 48.95
C LEU A 355 27.83 -45.00 48.43
N GLY A 356 28.22 -45.08 47.21
CA GLY A 356 28.90 -46.26 46.60
C GLY A 356 30.19 -46.59 47.34
N LYS A 357 31.09 -45.64 47.56
CA LYS A 357 32.36 -45.79 48.28
C LYS A 357 32.12 -46.19 49.73
N LEU A 358 31.12 -45.62 50.42
CA LEU A 358 30.74 -45.99 51.76
C LEU A 358 30.25 -47.46 51.82
N ASN A 359 29.42 -47.88 50.90
CA ASN A 359 28.94 -49.26 50.84
C ASN A 359 30.07 -50.26 50.53
N GLU A 360 31.01 -49.92 49.68
CA GLU A 360 32.22 -50.72 49.47
C GLU A 360 33.03 -50.80 50.75
N ARG A 361 33.25 -49.71 51.46
CA ARG A 361 33.97 -49.72 52.74
C ARG A 361 33.29 -50.53 53.82
N ILE A 362 31.97 -50.43 53.91
CA ILE A 362 31.16 -51.28 54.82
C ILE A 362 31.34 -52.77 54.42
N LYS A 363 31.38 -53.10 53.15
CA LYS A 363 31.55 -54.46 52.68
C LYS A 363 32.96 -55.00 53.03
N GLU A 364 34.01 -54.20 52.85
CA GLU A 364 35.39 -54.51 53.25
C GLU A 364 35.48 -54.75 54.76
N LEU A 365 34.93 -53.80 55.58
CA LEU A 365 34.92 -53.92 57.03
C LEU A 365 34.18 -55.19 57.52
N ASN A 366 33.05 -55.51 56.89
CA ASN A 366 32.31 -56.72 57.19
C ASN A 366 33.10 -57.99 56.82
N GLN A 367 33.90 -57.96 55.75
CA GLN A 367 34.82 -59.07 55.40
C GLN A 367 35.97 -59.18 56.40
N GLU A 368 36.56 -58.04 56.83
CA GLU A 368 37.58 -58.03 57.89
C GLU A 368 37.04 -58.61 59.20
N ILE A 369 35.86 -58.23 59.63
CA ILE A 369 35.19 -58.74 60.82
C ILE A 369 34.94 -60.25 60.68
N ALA A 370 34.48 -60.68 59.50
CA ALA A 370 34.28 -62.13 59.24
C ALA A 370 35.61 -62.94 59.33
N SER A 371 36.72 -62.37 58.82
CA SER A 371 38.06 -63.00 58.90
C SER A 371 38.56 -63.04 60.32
N HIS A 372 38.36 -62.02 61.10
CA HIS A 372 38.72 -62.02 62.51
C HIS A 372 37.86 -62.97 63.37
N ARG A 373 36.59 -63.19 63.05
CA ARG A 373 35.70 -64.16 63.71
C ARG A 373 36.04 -65.65 63.28
N GLY A 374 36.56 -65.86 62.09
CA GLY A 374 36.96 -67.19 61.62
C GLY A 374 38.28 -67.67 62.15
N GLY A 375 39.15 -66.79 62.72
CA GLY A 375 40.44 -67.13 63.33
C GLY A 375 40.40 -67.56 64.80
N GLY A 376 39.25 -67.59 65.39
CA GLY A 376 39.11 -67.87 66.86
C GLY A 376 38.66 -69.30 67.23
N ALA A 377 38.56 -70.24 66.29
CA ALA A 377 38.10 -71.59 66.58
C ALA A 377 39.10 -72.71 66.15
N LYS A 378 40.30 -72.71 66.68
CA LYS A 378 41.14 -73.90 66.74
C LYS A 378 42.06 -73.79 67.95
N LYS A 379 41.62 -74.36 69.09
CA LYS A 379 42.42 -75.13 70.00
C LYS A 379 41.66 -75.31 71.34
N SER A 380 41.07 -76.45 71.52
CA SER A 380 41.20 -77.23 72.71
C SER A 380 40.37 -78.51 72.59
N GLY A 381 40.92 -79.45 72.06
CA GLY A 381 40.53 -80.82 72.30
C GLY A 381 41.67 -81.45 73.08
N ILE A 382 41.39 -81.86 74.26
CA ILE A 382 42.12 -82.97 74.93
C ILE A 382 41.26 -83.31 76.18
N PHE A 383 41.05 -84.61 76.33
CA PHE A 383 40.55 -85.39 77.44
C PHE A 383 39.08 -85.64 77.59
N GLY A 384 38.80 -86.90 77.55
CA GLY A 384 37.86 -87.74 78.15
C GLY A 384 37.07 -88.65 77.26
#